data_fb70319508cd5c412f68a4db294bbe5d
#
_entry.id   fb70319508cd5c412f68a4db294bbe5d
#
_cell.length_a   1.000
_cell.length_b   1.000
_cell.length_c   1.000
_cell.angle_alpha   90.00
_cell.angle_beta   90.00
_cell.angle_gamma   90.00
#
_symmetry.space_group_name_H-M   'P 1'
#
loop_
_entity.id
_entity.type
_entity.pdbx_description
1 polymer ?
#
loop_
_entity_poly.entity_id
_entity_poly.type
_entity_poly.pdbx_seq_one_letter_code
_entity_poly.pdbx_strand_id
1 'polypeptide(L)'
;MGLSAGILEQYNPLTLLMNDEMFDLTARKFHQWGVVLLSALAFVLGGAAGGAIMLALGLLMVVGRFRDEADLLRGFYRAVLVPRGILRPRMAVEDRATRRIARVLGGTVQLLAALLLLTGQAPGLAWGLAGLIAFMVVLDAAFDFCALCFVVHQVRRATA
;
A
#
# COMPACT_ATOMS: atom_id res chain seq x y z
N MET A 1 -6.50 -20.50 34.07
CA MET A 1 -7.79 -19.85 33.73
C MET A 1 -7.69 -18.35 34.01
N GLY A 2 -6.84 -17.60 33.34
CA GLY A 2 -6.63 -16.17 33.65
C GLY A 2 -6.20 -15.32 32.43
N LEU A 3 -6.09 -15.92 31.23
CA LEU A 3 -5.63 -15.19 30.01
C LEU A 3 -6.77 -14.60 29.17
N SER A 4 -8.02 -14.97 29.44
CA SER A 4 -9.17 -14.50 28.63
C SER A 4 -9.70 -13.12 29.00
N ALA A 5 -9.54 -12.70 30.27
CA ALA A 5 -10.08 -11.43 30.74
C ALA A 5 -9.28 -10.21 30.23
N GLY A 6 -7.95 -10.30 30.18
CA GLY A 6 -7.09 -9.19 29.75
C GLY A 6 -7.20 -8.87 28.26
N ILE A 7 -7.56 -9.85 27.41
CA ILE A 7 -7.74 -9.63 25.99
C ILE A 7 -9.09 -8.95 25.69
N LEU A 8 -10.12 -9.23 26.48
CA LEU A 8 -11.45 -8.64 26.32
C LEU A 8 -11.54 -7.22 26.88
N GLU A 9 -10.71 -6.87 27.86
CA GLU A 9 -10.68 -5.52 28.45
C GLU A 9 -9.98 -4.51 27.54
N GLN A 10 -9.13 -4.98 26.61
CA GLN A 10 -8.49 -4.17 25.57
C GLN A 10 -9.44 -3.85 24.39
N TYR A 11 -10.57 -4.55 24.30
CA TYR A 11 -11.64 -4.31 23.33
C TYR A 11 -12.74 -3.41 23.91
N ASN A 12 -12.40 -2.16 24.20
CA ASN A 12 -13.42 -1.16 24.51
C ASN A 12 -14.23 -0.87 23.22
N PRO A 13 -15.57 -1.06 23.20
CA PRO A 13 -16.40 -0.79 22.03
C PRO A 13 -16.31 0.67 21.54
N LEU A 14 -15.85 1.61 22.36
CA LEU A 14 -15.58 2.99 21.98
C LEU A 14 -14.30 3.12 21.12
N THR A 15 -13.32 2.24 21.27
CA THR A 15 -12.14 2.19 20.38
C THR A 15 -12.45 1.54 19.03
N LEU A 16 -13.47 0.69 18.95
CA LEU A 16 -13.97 0.13 17.68
C LEU A 16 -14.71 1.18 16.82
N LEU A 17 -15.21 2.25 17.43
CA LEU A 17 -15.82 3.39 16.74
C LEU A 17 -14.76 4.35 16.15
N MET A 18 -13.51 4.25 16.55
CA MET A 18 -12.40 5.02 16.03
C MET A 18 -11.61 4.21 14.98
N ASN A 19 -12.23 3.86 13.86
CA ASN A 19 -11.63 3.40 12.58
C ASN A 19 -10.42 2.40 12.64
N ASP A 20 -10.10 1.85 13.79
CA ASP A 20 -9.01 0.90 14.00
C ASP A 20 -9.54 -0.51 13.79
N GLU A 21 -9.45 -0.99 12.55
CA GLU A 21 -9.81 -2.38 12.25
C GLU A 21 -8.57 -3.27 12.24
N MET A 22 -8.76 -4.53 12.69
CA MET A 22 -7.74 -5.57 12.58
C MET A 22 -7.35 -5.77 11.12
N PHE A 23 -6.06 -5.62 10.83
CA PHE A 23 -5.52 -5.66 9.49
C PHE A 23 -4.39 -6.71 9.37
N ASP A 24 -4.37 -7.44 8.26
CA ASP A 24 -3.30 -8.41 7.98
C ASP A 24 -2.03 -7.70 7.48
N LEU A 25 -1.04 -7.57 8.36
CA LEU A 25 0.27 -6.98 8.06
C LEU A 25 1.03 -7.76 6.98
N THR A 26 0.89 -9.09 6.97
CA THR A 26 1.60 -9.93 6.00
C THR A 26 1.06 -9.69 4.60
N ALA A 27 -0.28 -9.60 4.45
CA ALA A 27 -0.92 -9.25 3.19
C ALA A 27 -0.47 -7.86 2.69
N ARG A 28 -0.34 -6.90 3.62
CA ARG A 28 0.15 -5.56 3.31
C ARG A 28 1.59 -5.58 2.80
N LYS A 29 2.49 -6.19 3.54
CA LYS A 29 3.92 -6.28 3.15
C LYS A 29 4.08 -7.02 1.82
N PHE A 30 3.31 -8.06 1.59
CA PHE A 30 3.30 -8.76 0.31
C PHE A 30 2.88 -7.83 -0.84
N HIS A 31 1.82 -7.06 -0.67
CA HIS A 31 1.39 -6.06 -1.66
C HIS A 31 2.47 -5.00 -1.89
N GLN A 32 3.09 -4.47 -0.85
CA GLN A 32 4.15 -3.46 -0.93
C GLN A 32 5.38 -3.96 -1.70
N TRP A 33 5.88 -5.13 -1.37
CA TRP A 33 6.98 -5.76 -2.10
C TRP A 33 6.61 -6.08 -3.55
N GLY A 34 5.37 -6.49 -3.80
CA GLY A 34 4.85 -6.67 -5.16
C GLY A 34 4.91 -5.37 -5.98
N VAL A 35 4.48 -4.25 -5.40
CA VAL A 35 4.58 -2.92 -6.04
C VAL A 35 6.02 -2.55 -6.33
N VAL A 36 6.95 -2.74 -5.38
CA VAL A 36 8.38 -2.44 -5.58
C VAL A 36 8.99 -3.27 -6.70
N LEU A 37 8.76 -4.58 -6.68
CA LEU A 37 9.30 -5.50 -7.70
C LEU A 37 8.75 -5.20 -9.10
N LEU A 38 7.45 -4.92 -9.22
CA LEU A 38 6.83 -4.56 -10.49
C LEU A 38 7.30 -3.18 -10.98
N SER A 39 7.53 -2.22 -10.08
CA SER A 39 8.12 -0.92 -10.44
C SER A 39 9.56 -1.08 -10.94
N ALA A 40 10.37 -1.92 -10.31
CA ALA A 40 11.71 -2.24 -10.78
C ALA A 40 11.69 -2.94 -12.14
N LEU A 41 10.78 -3.89 -12.34
CA LEU A 41 10.59 -4.55 -13.64
C LEU A 41 10.19 -3.54 -14.72
N ALA A 42 9.27 -2.64 -14.41
CA ALA A 42 8.85 -1.58 -15.33
C ALA A 42 10.03 -0.67 -15.73
N PHE A 43 10.90 -0.34 -14.77
CA PHE A 43 12.11 0.45 -15.04
C PHE A 43 13.07 -0.28 -15.98
N VAL A 44 13.31 -1.57 -15.75
CA VAL A 44 14.20 -2.38 -16.61
C VAL A 44 13.65 -2.51 -18.03
N LEU A 45 12.35 -2.71 -18.19
CA LEU A 45 11.73 -2.83 -19.51
C LEU A 45 11.64 -1.50 -20.25
N GLY A 46 11.48 -0.39 -19.52
CA GLY A 46 11.42 0.95 -20.09
C GLY A 46 10.29 1.17 -21.10
N GLY A 47 10.30 2.33 -21.77
CA GLY A 47 9.40 2.65 -22.87
C GLY A 47 7.92 2.39 -22.60
N ALA A 48 7.20 1.96 -23.62
CA ALA A 48 5.77 1.69 -23.56
C ALA A 48 5.42 0.50 -22.62
N ALA A 49 6.28 -0.53 -22.57
CA ALA A 49 6.09 -1.68 -21.68
C ALA A 49 6.19 -1.28 -20.21
N GLY A 50 7.21 -0.47 -19.86
CA GLY A 50 7.34 0.09 -18.52
C GLY A 50 6.15 0.99 -18.16
N GLY A 51 5.72 1.85 -19.09
CA GLY A 51 4.54 2.69 -18.92
C GLY A 51 3.24 1.90 -18.69
N ALA A 52 3.04 0.80 -19.41
CA ALA A 52 1.88 -0.08 -19.23
C ALA A 52 1.88 -0.77 -17.84
N ILE A 53 3.04 -1.25 -17.37
CA ILE A 53 3.17 -1.83 -16.02
C ILE A 53 2.87 -0.77 -14.96
N MET A 54 3.41 0.45 -15.11
CA MET A 54 3.14 1.56 -14.19
C MET A 54 1.66 1.95 -14.15
N LEU A 55 0.99 1.94 -15.31
CA LEU A 55 -0.45 2.18 -15.40
C LEU A 55 -1.23 1.11 -14.63
N ALA A 56 -0.91 -0.16 -14.86
CA ALA A 56 -1.54 -1.28 -14.16
C ALA A 56 -1.34 -1.19 -12.64
N LEU A 57 -0.13 -0.84 -12.18
CA LEU A 57 0.17 -0.63 -10.77
C LEU A 57 -0.61 0.52 -10.16
N GLY A 58 -0.66 1.68 -10.82
CA GLY A 58 -1.40 2.83 -10.36
C GLY A 58 -2.89 2.52 -10.23
N LEU A 59 -3.48 1.86 -11.24
CA LEU A 59 -4.87 1.38 -11.18
C LEU A 59 -5.09 0.38 -10.05
N LEU A 60 -4.21 -0.59 -9.87
CA LEU A 60 -4.27 -1.57 -8.78
C LEU A 60 -4.27 -0.88 -7.41
N MET A 61 -3.42 0.13 -7.22
CA MET A 61 -3.34 0.89 -5.97
C MET A 61 -4.62 1.69 -5.71
N VAL A 62 -5.15 2.38 -6.72
CA VAL A 62 -6.34 3.22 -6.58
C VAL A 62 -7.61 2.36 -6.50
N VAL A 63 -7.86 1.50 -7.49
CA VAL A 63 -9.09 0.70 -7.56
C VAL A 63 -9.14 -0.36 -6.44
N GLY A 64 -8.01 -1.02 -6.19
CA GLY A 64 -7.88 -2.01 -5.11
C GLY A 64 -8.07 -1.42 -3.71
N ARG A 65 -8.16 -0.09 -3.59
CA ARG A 65 -8.52 0.58 -2.34
C ARG A 65 -10.03 0.64 -2.12
N PHE A 66 -10.79 0.77 -3.20
CA PHE A 66 -12.26 0.90 -3.14
C PHE A 66 -12.95 -0.47 -3.24
N ARG A 67 -12.28 -1.43 -3.89
CA ARG A 67 -12.76 -2.82 -4.04
C ARG A 67 -11.65 -3.78 -3.65
N ASP A 68 -11.79 -4.43 -2.50
CA ASP A 68 -10.80 -5.41 -2.02
C ASP A 68 -10.64 -6.59 -3.00
N GLU A 69 -11.68 -6.91 -3.76
CA GLU A 69 -11.68 -7.93 -4.81
C GLU A 69 -10.80 -7.57 -6.01
N ALA A 70 -10.63 -6.27 -6.29
CA ALA A 70 -9.77 -5.78 -7.37
C ALA A 70 -8.29 -5.72 -6.99
N ASP A 71 -7.93 -5.96 -5.74
CA ASP A 71 -6.54 -6.06 -5.29
C ASP A 71 -5.96 -7.44 -5.63
N LEU A 72 -5.50 -7.60 -6.88
CA LEU A 72 -4.96 -8.85 -7.40
C LEU A 72 -3.81 -9.41 -6.54
N LEU A 73 -2.96 -8.54 -6.00
CA LEU A 73 -1.84 -8.98 -5.14
C LEU A 73 -2.35 -9.57 -3.83
N ARG A 74 -3.34 -8.95 -3.21
CA ARG A 74 -3.98 -9.52 -2.00
C ARG A 74 -4.81 -10.75 -2.32
N GLY A 75 -5.49 -10.76 -3.47
CA GLY A 75 -6.21 -11.93 -3.95
C GLY A 75 -5.29 -13.13 -4.10
N PHE A 76 -4.16 -12.96 -4.77
CA PHE A 76 -3.14 -14.00 -4.92
C PHE A 76 -2.56 -14.47 -3.57
N TYR A 77 -2.26 -13.53 -2.67
CA TYR A 77 -1.81 -13.86 -1.33
C TYR A 77 -2.80 -14.77 -0.59
N ARG A 78 -4.08 -14.38 -0.55
CA ARG A 78 -5.14 -15.12 0.16
C ARG A 78 -5.46 -16.46 -0.49
N ALA A 79 -5.48 -16.54 -1.82
CA ALA A 79 -5.88 -17.72 -2.55
C ALA A 79 -4.75 -18.76 -2.69
N VAL A 80 -3.49 -18.34 -2.69
CA VAL A 80 -2.35 -19.20 -3.01
C VAL A 80 -1.38 -19.35 -1.84
N LEU A 81 -0.93 -18.26 -1.24
CA LEU A 81 0.16 -18.28 -0.28
C LEU A 81 -0.28 -18.71 1.13
N VAL A 82 -1.45 -18.24 1.56
CA VAL A 82 -2.01 -18.61 2.88
C VAL A 82 -2.41 -20.08 2.93
N PRO A 83 -3.19 -20.64 1.97
CA PRO A 83 -3.59 -22.06 2.02
C PRO A 83 -2.41 -23.02 1.93
N ARG A 84 -1.33 -22.63 1.24
CA ARG A 84 -0.11 -23.43 1.12
C ARG A 84 0.82 -23.32 2.33
N GLY A 85 0.46 -22.51 3.33
CA GLY A 85 1.27 -22.32 4.54
C GLY A 85 2.60 -21.57 4.32
N ILE A 86 2.79 -20.96 3.13
CA ILE A 86 4.01 -20.23 2.77
C ILE A 86 4.11 -18.94 3.60
N LEU A 87 2.99 -18.25 3.77
CA LEU A 87 2.89 -17.05 4.58
C LEU A 87 1.77 -17.18 5.60
N ARG A 88 2.03 -16.74 6.83
CA ARG A 88 1.04 -16.75 7.91
C ARG A 88 0.47 -15.35 8.09
N PRO A 89 -0.87 -15.17 8.15
CA PRO A 89 -1.51 -13.90 8.46
C PRO A 89 -1.07 -13.38 9.83
N ARG A 90 -0.68 -12.12 9.89
CA ARG A 90 -0.32 -11.43 11.13
C ARG A 90 -1.23 -10.24 11.30
N MET A 91 -2.15 -10.33 12.25
CA MET A 91 -3.14 -9.28 12.50
C MET A 91 -2.57 -8.21 13.43
N ALA A 92 -2.81 -6.94 13.08
CA ALA A 92 -2.50 -5.78 13.91
C ALA A 92 -3.56 -4.69 13.74
N VAL A 93 -3.65 -3.83 14.73
CA VAL A 93 -4.53 -2.65 14.71
C VAL A 93 -3.79 -1.49 14.05
N GLU A 94 -4.38 -0.90 13.00
CA GLU A 94 -3.78 0.20 12.25
C GLU A 94 -4.82 1.26 11.85
N ASP A 95 -4.40 2.54 11.76
CA ASP A 95 -5.22 3.63 11.23
C ASP A 95 -5.47 3.45 9.72
N ARG A 96 -6.66 2.99 9.41
CA ARG A 96 -7.12 2.75 8.04
C ARG A 96 -7.28 4.03 7.24
N ALA A 97 -7.71 5.11 7.86
CA ALA A 97 -8.03 6.35 7.16
C ALA A 97 -6.76 6.97 6.56
N THR A 98 -5.72 7.10 7.36
CA THR A 98 -4.43 7.68 6.93
C THR A 98 -3.76 6.83 5.86
N ARG A 99 -3.78 5.50 6.01
CA ARG A 99 -3.23 4.58 5.00
C ARG A 99 -4.03 4.56 3.70
N ARG A 100 -5.34 4.80 3.78
CA ARG A 100 -6.19 4.96 2.61
C ARG A 100 -5.74 6.14 1.76
N ILE A 101 -5.55 7.29 2.40
CA ILE A 101 -5.09 8.50 1.74
C ILE A 101 -3.72 8.27 1.10
N ALA A 102 -2.77 7.69 1.86
CA ALA A 102 -1.44 7.40 1.37
C ALA A 102 -1.44 6.51 0.11
N ARG A 103 -2.25 5.46 0.10
CA ARG A 103 -2.35 4.54 -1.03
C ARG A 103 -2.96 5.19 -2.27
N VAL A 104 -4.01 6.00 -2.10
CA VAL A 104 -4.64 6.73 -3.21
C VAL A 104 -3.69 7.76 -3.78
N LEU A 105 -3.01 8.55 -2.94
CA LEU A 105 -2.02 9.53 -3.38
C LEU A 105 -0.86 8.85 -4.13
N GLY A 106 -0.29 7.78 -3.57
CA GLY A 106 0.77 7.01 -4.22
C GLY A 106 0.33 6.45 -5.58
N GLY A 107 -0.87 5.88 -5.65
CA GLY A 107 -1.44 5.38 -6.89
C GLY A 107 -1.69 6.47 -7.93
N THR A 108 -2.16 7.66 -7.52
CA THR A 108 -2.37 8.81 -8.43
C THR A 108 -1.05 9.30 -9.01
N VAL A 109 0.01 9.42 -8.19
CA VAL A 109 1.34 9.80 -8.67
C VAL A 109 1.89 8.75 -9.64
N GLN A 110 1.66 7.46 -9.36
CA GLN A 110 2.05 6.36 -10.24
C GLN A 110 1.33 6.42 -11.59
N LEU A 111 0.01 6.76 -11.60
CA LEU A 111 -0.76 6.97 -12.83
C LEU A 111 -0.23 8.16 -13.64
N LEU A 112 0.13 9.25 -12.96
CA LEU A 112 0.75 10.41 -13.63
C LEU A 112 2.09 10.02 -14.26
N ALA A 113 2.95 9.30 -13.55
CA ALA A 113 4.21 8.78 -14.09
C ALA A 113 3.98 7.87 -15.31
N ALA A 114 2.97 7.00 -15.25
CA ALA A 114 2.59 6.14 -16.38
C ALA A 114 2.16 6.93 -17.60
N LEU A 115 1.33 7.96 -17.43
CA LEU A 115 0.90 8.84 -18.53
C LEU A 115 2.09 9.57 -19.17
N LEU A 116 3.02 10.11 -18.37
CA LEU A 116 4.22 10.78 -18.88
C LEU A 116 5.11 9.81 -19.68
N LEU A 117 5.23 8.55 -19.23
CA LEU A 117 5.99 7.52 -19.95
C LEU A 117 5.31 7.11 -21.27
N LEU A 118 4.00 6.89 -21.25
CA LEU A 118 3.23 6.46 -22.42
C LEU A 118 3.15 7.55 -23.50
N THR A 119 3.09 8.81 -23.08
CA THR A 119 3.11 9.96 -24.01
C THR A 119 4.52 10.37 -24.45
N GLY A 120 5.56 9.77 -23.85
CA GLY A 120 6.96 10.13 -24.14
C GLY A 120 7.36 11.52 -23.62
N GLN A 121 6.49 12.17 -22.83
CA GLN A 121 6.78 13.48 -22.25
C GLN A 121 7.58 13.31 -20.95
N ALA A 122 8.68 14.06 -20.83
CA ALA A 122 9.50 14.14 -19.64
C ALA A 122 9.80 12.78 -18.94
N PRO A 123 10.42 11.82 -19.64
CA PRO A 123 10.65 10.47 -19.10
C PRO A 123 11.49 10.48 -17.81
N GLY A 124 12.42 11.43 -17.68
CA GLY A 124 13.19 11.61 -16.44
C GLY A 124 12.32 11.99 -15.25
N LEU A 125 11.35 12.89 -15.43
CA LEU A 125 10.40 13.25 -14.38
C LEU A 125 9.50 12.05 -14.03
N ALA A 126 9.02 11.32 -15.03
CA ALA A 126 8.18 10.15 -14.81
C ALA A 126 8.90 9.09 -13.96
N TRP A 127 10.15 8.76 -14.29
CA TRP A 127 10.95 7.81 -13.51
C TRP A 127 11.34 8.37 -12.14
N GLY A 128 11.55 9.67 -12.01
CA GLY A 128 11.77 10.34 -10.71
C GLY A 128 10.56 10.18 -9.79
N LEU A 129 9.34 10.43 -10.29
CA LEU A 129 8.10 10.23 -9.55
C LEU A 129 7.87 8.76 -9.16
N ALA A 130 8.04 7.84 -10.12
CA ALA A 130 7.90 6.42 -9.86
C ALA A 130 8.92 5.91 -8.83
N GLY A 131 10.18 6.35 -8.94
CA GLY A 131 11.25 6.02 -7.99
C GLY A 131 10.98 6.57 -6.59
N LEU A 132 10.46 7.79 -6.48
CA LEU A 132 10.07 8.37 -5.19
C LEU A 132 8.99 7.53 -4.50
N ILE A 133 7.94 7.13 -5.24
CA ILE A 133 6.88 6.28 -4.69
C ILE A 133 7.45 4.91 -4.30
N ALA A 134 8.25 4.28 -5.18
CA ALA A 134 8.87 2.99 -4.87
C ALA A 134 9.74 3.07 -3.60
N PHE A 135 10.54 4.13 -3.45
CA PHE A 135 11.35 4.38 -2.26
C PHE A 135 10.49 4.52 -0.99
N MET A 136 9.41 5.31 -1.04
CA MET A 136 8.48 5.46 0.09
C MET A 136 7.82 4.13 0.47
N VAL A 137 7.48 3.31 -0.52
CA VAL A 137 6.90 1.98 -0.30
C VAL A 137 7.93 1.03 0.31
N VAL A 138 9.21 1.10 -0.09
CA VAL A 138 10.30 0.32 0.52
C VAL A 138 10.49 0.69 1.98
N LEU A 139 10.49 1.98 2.32
CA LEU A 139 10.60 2.45 3.70
C LEU A 139 9.43 1.92 4.56
N ASP A 140 8.22 1.96 4.05
CA ASP A 140 7.05 1.43 4.77
C ASP A 140 7.09 -0.11 4.89
N ALA A 141 7.55 -0.81 3.85
CA ALA A 141 7.65 -2.28 3.88
C ALA A 141 8.77 -2.79 4.81
N ALA A 142 9.91 -2.10 4.84
CA ALA A 142 11.09 -2.52 5.60
C ALA A 142 11.04 -2.08 7.06
N PHE A 143 10.64 -0.83 7.32
CA PHE A 143 10.71 -0.21 8.64
C PHE A 143 9.35 0.02 9.30
N ASP A 144 8.25 -0.37 8.63
CA ASP A 144 6.88 -0.04 9.05
C ASP A 144 6.66 1.48 9.23
N PHE A 145 7.49 2.30 8.55
CA PHE A 145 7.48 3.76 8.60
C PHE A 145 6.83 4.34 7.34
N CYS A 146 5.58 4.74 7.46
CA CYS A 146 4.87 5.44 6.39
C CYS A 146 5.15 6.95 6.46
N ALA A 147 6.11 7.44 5.66
CA ALA A 147 6.46 8.86 5.60
C ALA A 147 5.26 9.76 5.29
N LEU A 148 4.38 9.33 4.36
CA LEU A 148 3.17 10.06 4.02
C LEU A 148 2.16 10.07 5.17
N CYS A 149 2.05 8.99 5.93
CA CYS A 149 1.20 8.93 7.12
C CYS A 149 1.69 9.92 8.20
N PHE A 150 3.01 10.05 8.34
CA PHE A 150 3.61 11.03 9.25
C PHE A 150 3.26 12.47 8.83
N VAL A 151 3.40 12.79 7.54
CA VAL A 151 3.05 14.13 7.01
C VAL A 151 1.56 14.42 7.22
N VAL A 152 0.66 13.49 6.90
CA VAL A 152 -0.79 13.66 7.11
C VAL A 152 -1.11 13.88 8.59
N HIS A 153 -0.44 13.16 9.49
CA HIS A 153 -0.61 13.35 10.93
C HIS A 153 -0.16 14.73 11.39
N GLN A 154 0.99 15.23 10.89
CA GLN A 154 1.48 16.58 11.20
C GLN A 154 0.55 17.67 10.69
N VAL A 155 0.05 17.54 9.45
CA VAL A 155 -0.92 18.50 8.89
C VAL A 155 -2.20 18.53 9.73
N ARG A 156 -2.74 17.38 10.12
CA ARG A 156 -3.91 17.32 11.00
C ARG A 156 -3.68 18.00 12.35
N ARG A 157 -2.49 17.82 12.94
CA ARG A 157 -2.13 18.51 14.20
C ARG A 157 -1.99 20.03 14.04
N ALA A 158 -1.56 20.49 12.88
CA ALA A 158 -1.41 21.93 12.61
C ALA A 158 -2.74 22.63 12.29
N THR A 159 -3.77 21.86 11.90
CA THR A 159 -5.11 22.38 11.53
C THR A 159 -6.18 22.16 12.60
N ALA A 160 -5.86 21.48 13.70
CA ALA A 160 -6.73 21.28 14.85
C ALA A 160 -6.41 22.29 15.98
#